data_6ef8dd73d87c00734b538229e9b1ff23
#
_entry.id   6ef8dd73d87c00734b538229e9b1ff23
#
_cell.length_a   1.000
_cell.length_b   1.000
_cell.length_c   1.000
_cell.angle_alpha   90.00
_cell.angle_beta   90.00
_cell.angle_gamma   90.00
#
_symmetry.space_group_name_H-M   'P 1'
#
loop_
_entity.id
_entity.type
_entity.pdbx_description
1 polymer ?
#
loop_
_entity_poly.entity_id
_entity_poly.type
_entity_poly.pdbx_seq_one_letter_code
_entity_poly.pdbx_strand_id
1 'polypeptide(L)'
;MRVLIGCEFTGAVRRKFREKGHDAWSNDILPAADGSPHHLHMDVFKAIADHGPWDLGIFHPDCTYLTIAAEWCYSDEAEEKAKARGSDALFGSVRRRARDEAVEFFRKLWEAPIPKVCIENPVGVIPSRLGLKATQIVQPNQYGHDARKATCLWLRGGLEPLKPTLRVSPKHGCPACKVKFVYDEDESDCPVCGTRLKTVWGNQTPSGQNNLGPSEDRWALRAATYEGIASAMAETWG
;
A
#
# COMPACT_ATOMS: atom_id res chain seq x y z
N MET A 1 -4.88 -2.44 -24.16
CA MET A 1 -3.84 -3.33 -23.58
C MET A 1 -4.50 -4.37 -22.69
N ARG A 2 -3.82 -5.52 -22.52
CA ARG A 2 -4.16 -6.50 -21.48
C ARG A 2 -3.36 -6.19 -20.21
N VAL A 3 -4.08 -5.97 -19.12
CA VAL A 3 -3.48 -5.51 -17.86
C VAL A 3 -3.81 -6.49 -16.73
N LEU A 4 -2.78 -6.98 -16.03
CA LEU A 4 -2.93 -7.79 -14.84
C LEU A 4 -2.66 -6.94 -13.60
N ILE A 5 -3.67 -6.85 -12.73
CA ILE A 5 -3.49 -6.26 -11.40
C ILE A 5 -3.42 -7.42 -10.39
N GLY A 6 -2.21 -7.81 -10.03
CA GLY A 6 -1.97 -8.95 -9.16
C GLY A 6 -1.92 -8.57 -7.68
N CYS A 7 -2.37 -9.49 -6.83
CA CYS A 7 -2.52 -9.31 -5.38
C CYS A 7 -3.49 -8.15 -5.05
N GLU A 8 -4.57 -8.04 -5.83
CA GLU A 8 -5.61 -7.03 -5.66
C GLU A 8 -7.00 -7.67 -5.65
N PHE A 9 -7.58 -7.91 -4.50
CA PHE A 9 -8.95 -8.43 -4.39
C PHE A 9 -10.02 -7.31 -4.43
N THR A 10 -9.65 -6.05 -4.16
CA THR A 10 -10.59 -4.91 -4.09
C THR A 10 -11.06 -4.42 -5.46
N GLY A 11 -10.28 -4.66 -6.51
CA GLY A 11 -10.55 -4.26 -7.87
C GLY A 11 -10.46 -2.75 -8.14
N ALA A 12 -9.89 -1.95 -7.25
CA ALA A 12 -9.81 -0.50 -7.39
C ALA A 12 -9.03 -0.09 -8.66
N VAL A 13 -7.83 -0.63 -8.86
CA VAL A 13 -7.02 -0.33 -10.04
C VAL A 13 -7.63 -0.96 -11.30
N ARG A 14 -8.10 -2.23 -11.21
CA ARG A 14 -8.76 -2.90 -12.35
C ARG A 14 -9.91 -2.06 -12.90
N ARG A 15 -10.82 -1.53 -12.04
CA ARG A 15 -11.95 -0.69 -12.48
C ARG A 15 -11.48 0.50 -13.29
N LYS A 16 -10.43 1.20 -12.86
CA LYS A 16 -9.93 2.41 -13.55
C LYS A 16 -9.37 2.11 -14.93
N PHE A 17 -8.64 1.01 -15.08
CA PHE A 17 -8.18 0.58 -16.40
C PHE A 17 -9.33 0.13 -17.31
N ARG A 18 -10.35 -0.55 -16.76
CA ARG A 18 -11.54 -0.94 -17.53
C ARG A 18 -12.38 0.27 -17.95
N GLU A 19 -12.54 1.26 -17.10
CA GLU A 19 -13.21 2.55 -17.42
C GLU A 19 -12.54 3.24 -18.64
N LYS A 20 -11.26 3.01 -18.84
CA LYS A 20 -10.50 3.50 -20.01
C LYS A 20 -10.49 2.53 -21.22
N GLY A 21 -11.26 1.46 -21.16
CA GLY A 21 -11.42 0.51 -22.28
C GLY A 21 -10.32 -0.55 -22.39
N HIS A 22 -9.48 -0.73 -21.36
CA HIS A 22 -8.47 -1.79 -21.33
C HIS A 22 -9.07 -3.13 -20.93
N ASP A 23 -8.50 -4.24 -21.42
CA ASP A 23 -8.77 -5.59 -20.95
C ASP A 23 -8.00 -5.83 -19.65
N ALA A 24 -8.55 -5.30 -18.54
CA ALA A 24 -7.91 -5.34 -17.23
C ALA A 24 -8.57 -6.40 -16.34
N TRP A 25 -7.73 -7.20 -15.71
CA TRP A 25 -8.07 -8.28 -14.79
C TRP A 25 -7.37 -8.08 -13.46
N SER A 26 -8.11 -8.20 -12.36
CA SER A 26 -7.47 -8.34 -11.04
C SER A 26 -7.20 -9.81 -10.74
N ASN A 27 -6.28 -10.06 -9.81
CA ASN A 27 -5.95 -11.39 -9.33
C ASN A 27 -5.65 -11.34 -7.83
N ASP A 28 -6.13 -12.32 -7.10
CA ASP A 28 -5.78 -12.55 -5.70
C ASP A 28 -6.07 -14.01 -5.33
N ILE A 29 -5.50 -14.48 -4.22
CA ILE A 29 -5.90 -15.72 -3.55
C ILE A 29 -7.25 -15.61 -2.83
N LEU A 30 -7.76 -14.39 -2.69
CA LEU A 30 -9.09 -14.07 -2.17
C LEU A 30 -10.05 -13.81 -3.34
N PRO A 31 -11.36 -14.06 -3.15
CA PRO A 31 -12.35 -13.69 -4.16
C PRO A 31 -12.47 -12.18 -4.31
N ALA A 32 -12.94 -11.73 -5.48
CA ALA A 32 -13.16 -10.30 -5.72
C ALA A 32 -14.15 -9.70 -4.72
N ALA A 33 -13.76 -8.63 -4.04
CA ALA A 33 -14.62 -7.95 -3.07
C ALA A 33 -15.88 -7.32 -3.72
N ASP A 34 -15.79 -6.96 -5.00
CA ASP A 34 -16.90 -6.38 -5.78
C ASP A 34 -17.65 -7.43 -6.65
N GLY A 35 -17.36 -8.72 -6.49
CA GLY A 35 -17.99 -9.80 -7.24
C GLY A 35 -17.75 -9.77 -8.75
N SER A 36 -16.75 -9.04 -9.21
CA SER A 36 -16.47 -8.88 -10.64
C SER A 36 -16.06 -10.20 -11.33
N PRO A 37 -16.60 -10.51 -12.52
CA PRO A 37 -16.14 -11.66 -13.32
C PRO A 37 -14.74 -11.48 -13.91
N HIS A 38 -14.18 -10.26 -13.88
CA HIS A 38 -12.83 -9.95 -14.37
C HIS A 38 -11.80 -10.05 -13.24
N HIS A 39 -11.91 -11.15 -12.47
CA HIS A 39 -11.00 -11.47 -11.38
C HIS A 39 -10.55 -12.92 -11.47
N LEU A 40 -9.25 -13.14 -11.37
CA LEU A 40 -8.63 -14.46 -11.36
C LEU A 40 -8.36 -14.86 -9.90
N HIS A 41 -9.25 -15.66 -9.35
CA HIS A 41 -9.13 -16.18 -7.98
C HIS A 41 -8.16 -17.36 -7.97
N MET A 42 -6.86 -17.07 -7.95
CA MET A 42 -5.77 -18.06 -8.01
C MET A 42 -4.43 -17.46 -7.60
N ASP A 43 -3.40 -18.30 -7.55
CA ASP A 43 -2.01 -17.84 -7.38
C ASP A 43 -1.60 -16.89 -8.52
N VAL A 44 -0.86 -15.84 -8.17
CA VAL A 44 -0.48 -14.77 -9.13
C VAL A 44 0.45 -15.28 -10.24
N PHE A 45 1.35 -16.22 -9.93
CA PHE A 45 2.26 -16.75 -10.96
C PHE A 45 1.53 -17.67 -11.94
N LYS A 46 0.48 -18.37 -11.47
CA LYS A 46 -0.44 -19.08 -12.37
C LYS A 46 -1.23 -18.12 -13.23
N ALA A 47 -1.74 -17.01 -12.66
CA ALA A 47 -2.43 -15.97 -13.44
C ALA A 47 -1.53 -15.37 -14.52
N ILE A 48 -0.23 -15.18 -14.23
CA ILE A 48 0.76 -14.70 -15.21
C ILE A 48 0.97 -15.72 -16.31
N ALA A 49 1.15 -17.00 -15.96
CA ALA A 49 1.48 -18.05 -16.93
C ALA A 49 0.29 -18.51 -17.77
N ASP A 50 -0.86 -18.73 -17.16
CA ASP A 50 -1.99 -19.43 -17.77
C ASP A 50 -2.93 -18.48 -18.53
N HIS A 51 -2.96 -17.20 -18.14
CA HIS A 51 -3.87 -16.19 -18.70
C HIS A 51 -3.15 -15.09 -19.51
N GLY A 52 -1.82 -15.15 -19.63
CA GLY A 52 -1.05 -14.22 -20.48
C GLY A 52 -1.31 -14.40 -21.99
N PRO A 53 -0.64 -13.64 -22.86
CA PRO A 53 0.34 -12.63 -22.50
C PRO A 53 -0.29 -11.36 -21.94
N TRP A 54 0.45 -10.67 -21.07
CA TRP A 54 0.08 -9.41 -20.47
C TRP A 54 0.99 -8.29 -21.00
N ASP A 55 0.42 -7.10 -21.26
CA ASP A 55 1.19 -5.92 -21.67
C ASP A 55 1.75 -5.16 -20.46
N LEU A 56 0.98 -5.16 -19.36
CA LEU A 56 1.29 -4.46 -18.11
C LEU A 56 0.89 -5.31 -16.90
N GLY A 57 1.79 -5.45 -15.93
CA GLY A 57 1.53 -6.00 -14.60
C GLY A 57 1.64 -4.91 -13.53
N ILE A 58 0.62 -4.78 -12.70
CA ILE A 58 0.62 -3.92 -11.51
C ILE A 58 0.39 -4.83 -10.31
N PHE A 59 1.35 -4.87 -9.37
CA PHE A 59 1.32 -5.83 -8.27
C PHE A 59 1.31 -5.14 -6.91
N HIS A 60 0.47 -5.64 -6.00
CA HIS A 60 0.31 -5.17 -4.62
C HIS A 60 0.63 -6.29 -3.62
N PRO A 61 1.88 -6.80 -3.58
CA PRO A 61 2.23 -7.90 -2.68
C PRO A 61 2.05 -7.51 -1.22
N ASP A 62 1.70 -8.49 -0.37
CA ASP A 62 1.53 -8.26 1.07
C ASP A 62 2.76 -7.58 1.67
N CYS A 63 2.52 -6.48 2.36
CA CYS A 63 3.55 -5.66 2.97
C CYS A 63 3.90 -6.05 4.42
N THR A 64 3.22 -7.02 5.02
CA THR A 64 3.32 -7.37 6.44
C THR A 64 4.76 -7.61 6.89
N TYR A 65 5.54 -8.27 6.06
CA TYR A 65 6.94 -8.59 6.36
C TYR A 65 7.95 -7.67 5.64
N LEU A 66 7.50 -6.84 4.71
CA LEU A 66 8.34 -5.95 3.92
C LEU A 66 8.50 -4.55 4.54
N THR A 67 7.55 -4.12 5.38
CA THR A 67 7.61 -2.82 6.07
C THR A 67 8.61 -2.79 7.21
N ILE A 68 9.18 -1.61 7.49
CA ILE A 68 10.02 -1.35 8.68
C ILE A 68 9.21 -1.02 9.94
N ALA A 69 7.89 -0.89 9.86
CA ALA A 69 7.05 -0.40 10.95
C ALA A 69 7.04 -1.30 12.21
N ALA A 70 7.42 -2.57 12.07
CA ALA A 70 7.43 -3.55 13.17
C ALA A 70 8.81 -4.25 13.28
N GLU A 71 9.89 -3.50 13.09
CA GLU A 71 11.26 -4.06 13.08
C GLU A 71 11.63 -4.77 14.40
N TRP A 72 11.14 -4.28 15.53
CA TRP A 72 11.34 -4.90 16.84
C TRP A 72 10.82 -6.35 16.93
N CYS A 73 9.82 -6.73 16.13
CA CYS A 73 9.27 -8.09 16.09
C CYS A 73 10.26 -9.14 15.55
N TYR A 74 11.36 -8.72 14.95
CA TYR A 74 12.35 -9.64 14.34
C TYR A 74 13.48 -10.05 15.29
N SER A 75 13.54 -9.50 16.51
CA SER A 75 14.55 -9.85 17.51
C SER A 75 14.22 -11.18 18.22
N ASP A 76 15.25 -11.88 18.68
CA ASP A 76 15.09 -13.12 19.45
C ASP A 76 14.43 -12.83 20.81
N GLU A 77 14.72 -11.67 21.42
CA GLU A 77 14.07 -11.21 22.66
C GLU A 77 12.55 -11.04 22.48
N ALA A 78 12.10 -10.53 21.31
CA ALA A 78 10.68 -10.44 21.02
C ALA A 78 10.03 -11.81 20.86
N GLU A 79 10.75 -12.79 20.30
CA GLU A 79 10.31 -14.18 20.18
C GLU A 79 10.12 -14.82 21.56
N GLU A 80 11.08 -14.66 22.47
CA GLU A 80 10.99 -15.17 23.84
C GLU A 80 9.81 -14.57 24.61
N LYS A 81 9.64 -13.25 24.53
CA LYS A 81 8.51 -12.54 25.14
C LYS A 81 7.15 -12.98 24.57
N ALA A 82 7.09 -13.24 23.27
CA ALA A 82 5.88 -13.73 22.61
C ALA A 82 5.52 -15.13 23.04
N LYS A 83 6.50 -16.04 23.10
CA LYS A 83 6.32 -17.41 23.63
C LYS A 83 5.82 -17.41 25.08
N ALA A 84 6.41 -16.56 25.93
CA ALA A 84 6.01 -16.44 27.34
C ALA A 84 4.56 -15.93 27.50
N ARG A 85 4.01 -15.21 26.51
CA ARG A 85 2.64 -14.70 26.52
C ARG A 85 1.64 -15.60 25.80
N GLY A 86 2.09 -16.70 25.20
CA GLY A 86 1.23 -17.58 24.39
C GLY A 86 0.71 -16.91 23.12
N SER A 87 1.50 -16.04 22.48
CA SER A 87 1.09 -15.32 21.28
C SER A 87 1.27 -16.21 20.03
N ASP A 88 0.24 -16.28 19.19
CA ASP A 88 0.28 -16.96 17.88
C ASP A 88 0.94 -16.11 16.78
N ALA A 89 1.25 -14.86 17.05
CA ALA A 89 1.89 -13.98 16.07
C ALA A 89 3.35 -14.38 15.82
N LEU A 90 3.81 -14.19 14.58
CA LEU A 90 5.17 -14.52 14.19
C LEU A 90 6.17 -13.50 14.72
N PHE A 91 7.17 -13.98 15.46
CA PHE A 91 8.28 -13.19 15.99
C PHE A 91 9.63 -13.85 15.70
N GLY A 92 10.72 -13.09 15.85
CA GLY A 92 12.09 -13.59 15.83
C GLY A 92 12.45 -14.36 14.56
N SER A 93 12.95 -15.55 14.73
CA SER A 93 13.47 -16.40 13.65
C SER A 93 12.40 -16.78 12.61
N VAL A 94 11.19 -17.09 13.05
CA VAL A 94 10.07 -17.45 12.15
C VAL A 94 9.67 -16.22 11.32
N ARG A 95 9.61 -15.03 11.93
CA ARG A 95 9.30 -13.78 11.23
C ARG A 95 10.40 -13.39 10.24
N ARG A 96 11.68 -13.65 10.56
CA ARG A 96 12.79 -13.44 9.62
C ARG A 96 12.64 -14.30 8.37
N ARG A 97 12.30 -15.59 8.51
CA ARG A 97 12.02 -16.49 7.35
C ARG A 97 10.85 -15.99 6.51
N ALA A 98 9.74 -15.60 7.15
CA ALA A 98 8.59 -15.03 6.43
C ALA A 98 8.96 -13.75 5.66
N ARG A 99 9.88 -12.91 6.19
CA ARG A 99 10.44 -11.77 5.47
C ARG A 99 11.24 -12.20 4.24
N ASP A 100 12.11 -13.20 4.38
CA ASP A 100 12.92 -13.68 3.26
C ASP A 100 12.05 -14.27 2.15
N GLU A 101 10.97 -15.00 2.49
CA GLU A 101 9.96 -15.48 1.55
C GLU A 101 9.22 -14.32 0.86
N ALA A 102 8.83 -13.27 1.59
CA ALA A 102 8.17 -12.09 1.04
C ALA A 102 9.09 -11.29 0.10
N VAL A 103 10.39 -11.18 0.42
CA VAL A 103 11.40 -10.57 -0.45
C VAL A 103 11.57 -11.38 -1.73
N GLU A 104 11.63 -12.70 -1.65
CA GLU A 104 11.71 -13.59 -2.81
C GLU A 104 10.44 -13.51 -3.68
N PHE A 105 9.26 -13.42 -3.06
CA PHE A 105 7.99 -13.20 -3.77
C PHE A 105 8.02 -11.87 -4.54
N PHE A 106 8.47 -10.78 -3.90
CA PHE A 106 8.66 -9.49 -4.58
C PHE A 106 9.62 -9.59 -5.76
N ARG A 107 10.77 -10.28 -5.58
CA ARG A 107 11.76 -10.48 -6.64
C ARG A 107 11.16 -11.20 -7.85
N LYS A 108 10.40 -12.27 -7.62
CA LYS A 108 9.72 -13.02 -8.69
C LYS A 108 8.71 -12.17 -9.45
N LEU A 109 7.95 -11.32 -8.75
CA LEU A 109 7.04 -10.38 -9.42
C LEU A 109 7.81 -9.33 -10.24
N TRP A 110 8.93 -8.83 -9.71
CA TRP A 110 9.78 -7.90 -10.44
C TRP A 110 10.36 -8.50 -11.73
N GLU A 111 10.70 -9.77 -11.71
CA GLU A 111 11.26 -10.53 -12.84
C GLU A 111 10.19 -11.20 -13.73
N ALA A 112 8.91 -10.98 -13.43
CA ALA A 112 7.83 -11.57 -14.23
C ALA A 112 7.99 -11.30 -15.74
N PRO A 113 7.64 -12.25 -16.64
CA PRO A 113 7.79 -12.11 -18.08
C PRO A 113 6.71 -11.20 -18.67
N ILE A 114 6.58 -10.00 -18.16
CA ILE A 114 5.65 -8.95 -18.57
C ILE A 114 6.48 -7.74 -18.99
N PRO A 115 6.23 -7.14 -20.16
CA PRO A 115 7.05 -6.02 -20.67
C PRO A 115 7.12 -4.83 -19.72
N LYS A 116 6.00 -4.45 -19.14
CA LYS A 116 5.87 -3.31 -18.22
C LYS A 116 5.41 -3.79 -16.85
N VAL A 117 6.12 -3.43 -15.79
CA VAL A 117 5.79 -3.85 -14.42
C VAL A 117 5.83 -2.66 -13.48
N CYS A 118 4.81 -2.54 -12.66
CA CYS A 118 4.78 -1.72 -11.47
C CYS A 118 4.59 -2.61 -10.24
N ILE A 119 5.41 -2.44 -9.20
CA ILE A 119 5.13 -3.03 -7.89
C ILE A 119 4.88 -1.88 -6.90
N GLU A 120 3.79 -1.99 -6.17
CA GLU A 120 3.39 -1.07 -5.10
C GLU A 120 3.64 -1.72 -3.74
N ASN A 121 4.34 -1.02 -2.85
CA ASN A 121 4.51 -1.46 -1.47
C ASN A 121 4.90 -0.25 -0.58
N PRO A 122 4.63 -0.25 0.74
CA PRO A 122 5.08 0.82 1.61
C PRO A 122 6.61 0.89 1.70
N VAL A 123 7.11 1.97 2.28
CA VAL A 123 8.53 2.11 2.61
C VAL A 123 8.97 0.94 3.50
N GLY A 124 10.00 0.22 3.07
CA GLY A 124 10.40 -1.03 3.69
C GLY A 124 11.80 -1.49 3.32
N VAL A 125 12.01 -2.81 3.42
CA VAL A 125 13.34 -3.46 3.34
C VAL A 125 13.81 -3.78 1.92
N ILE A 126 12.99 -3.62 0.89
CA ILE A 126 13.35 -3.97 -0.50
C ILE A 126 14.65 -3.33 -0.97
N PRO A 127 14.91 -2.02 -0.73
CA PRO A 127 16.18 -1.42 -1.15
C PRO A 127 17.41 -2.07 -0.52
N SER A 128 17.34 -2.41 0.76
CA SER A 128 18.47 -3.04 1.47
C SER A 128 18.62 -4.53 1.16
N ARG A 129 17.54 -5.24 0.81
CA ARG A 129 17.55 -6.67 0.54
C ARG A 129 17.83 -7.04 -0.91
N LEU A 130 17.31 -6.26 -1.86
CA LEU A 130 17.45 -6.54 -3.30
C LEU A 130 18.28 -5.49 -4.04
N GLY A 131 18.74 -4.41 -3.39
CA GLY A 131 19.41 -3.30 -4.07
C GLY A 131 18.47 -2.48 -4.98
N LEU A 132 17.18 -2.76 -4.98
CA LEU A 132 16.18 -2.12 -5.84
C LEU A 132 15.63 -0.86 -5.15
N LYS A 133 16.03 0.31 -5.63
CA LYS A 133 15.45 1.58 -5.16
C LYS A 133 14.09 1.79 -5.80
N ALA A 134 13.11 2.28 -5.01
CA ALA A 134 11.82 2.71 -5.56
C ALA A 134 12.03 3.85 -6.58
N THR A 135 11.34 3.78 -7.70
CA THR A 135 11.37 4.82 -8.74
C THR A 135 10.67 6.08 -8.25
N GLN A 136 9.63 5.92 -7.44
CA GLN A 136 8.82 7.02 -6.92
C GLN A 136 8.23 6.66 -5.56
N ILE A 137 7.99 7.67 -4.72
CA ILE A 137 7.14 7.56 -3.52
C ILE A 137 5.94 8.48 -3.73
N VAL A 138 4.75 7.92 -3.65
CA VAL A 138 3.48 8.63 -3.78
C VAL A 138 2.77 8.74 -2.44
N GLN A 139 1.91 9.76 -2.31
CA GLN A 139 1.08 10.00 -1.13
C GLN A 139 -0.36 10.24 -1.56
N PRO A 140 -1.37 9.68 -0.87
CA PRO A 140 -2.78 9.87 -1.22
C PRO A 140 -3.21 11.34 -1.30
N ASN A 141 -2.63 12.20 -0.47
CA ASN A 141 -2.93 13.64 -0.50
C ASN A 141 -2.45 14.36 -1.78
N GLN A 142 -1.62 13.74 -2.59
CA GLN A 142 -1.23 14.24 -3.91
C GLN A 142 -2.26 13.89 -5.00
N TYR A 143 -3.24 13.05 -4.66
CA TYR A 143 -4.24 12.47 -5.57
C TYR A 143 -5.67 12.62 -5.03
N GLY A 144 -5.95 13.72 -4.32
CA GLY A 144 -7.29 14.10 -3.91
C GLY A 144 -7.81 13.50 -2.60
N HIS A 145 -6.96 12.84 -1.80
CA HIS A 145 -7.40 12.21 -0.56
C HIS A 145 -6.82 12.91 0.67
N ASP A 146 -7.67 13.19 1.67
CA ASP A 146 -7.22 13.68 2.99
C ASP A 146 -6.57 12.53 3.78
N ALA A 147 -5.43 12.05 3.28
CA ALA A 147 -4.72 10.92 3.85
C ALA A 147 -3.21 10.96 3.60
N ARG A 148 -2.45 10.37 4.52
CA ARG A 148 -1.01 10.11 4.37
C ARG A 148 -0.74 8.63 4.51
N LYS A 149 -0.14 8.04 3.49
CA LYS A 149 0.34 6.66 3.44
C LYS A 149 1.44 6.62 2.38
N ALA A 150 2.70 6.80 2.81
CA ALA A 150 3.82 6.75 1.88
C ALA A 150 3.91 5.39 1.20
N THR A 151 3.79 5.39 -0.11
CA THR A 151 3.75 4.20 -0.94
C THR A 151 4.82 4.29 -2.01
N CYS A 152 5.69 3.31 -2.05
CA CYS A 152 6.74 3.18 -3.04
C CYS A 152 6.22 2.52 -4.30
N LEU A 153 6.63 3.02 -5.45
CA LEU A 153 6.41 2.41 -6.77
C LEU A 153 7.77 2.04 -7.37
N TRP A 154 7.91 0.78 -7.72
CA TRP A 154 9.03 0.27 -8.53
C TRP A 154 8.52 0.09 -9.95
N LEU A 155 9.08 0.84 -10.88
CA LEU A 155 8.62 0.89 -12.27
C LEU A 155 9.67 0.29 -13.21
N ARG A 156 9.24 -0.58 -14.12
CA ARG A 156 10.07 -1.23 -15.13
C ARG A 156 9.37 -1.19 -16.50
N GLY A 157 10.17 -1.27 -17.58
CA GLY A 157 9.65 -1.34 -18.94
C GLY A 157 9.17 0.01 -19.50
N GLY A 158 9.79 1.12 -19.06
CA GLY A 158 9.49 2.46 -19.57
C GLY A 158 8.20 3.07 -19.00
N LEU A 159 7.72 2.57 -17.85
CA LEU A 159 6.61 3.23 -17.15
C LEU A 159 7.07 4.58 -16.58
N GLU A 160 6.31 5.64 -16.89
CA GLU A 160 6.57 6.98 -16.39
C GLU A 160 6.10 7.14 -14.93
N PRO A 161 6.80 7.91 -14.09
CA PRO A 161 6.33 8.27 -12.76
C PRO A 161 4.97 8.99 -12.79
N LEU A 162 4.12 8.69 -11.82
CA LEU A 162 2.81 9.31 -11.69
C LEU A 162 2.93 10.80 -11.34
N LYS A 163 2.19 11.66 -12.03
CA LYS A 163 2.10 13.08 -11.70
C LYS A 163 0.99 13.31 -10.67
N PRO A 164 1.22 14.16 -9.65
CA PRO A 164 0.15 14.57 -8.74
C PRO A 164 -1.03 15.20 -9.51
N THR A 165 -2.26 14.82 -9.14
CA THR A 165 -3.47 15.32 -9.81
C THR A 165 -4.16 16.42 -9.02
N LEU A 166 -4.42 16.17 -7.73
CA LEU A 166 -5.11 17.12 -6.83
C LEU A 166 -4.46 17.06 -5.44
N ARG A 167 -3.83 18.16 -5.03
CA ARG A 167 -3.21 18.23 -3.71
C ARG A 167 -4.24 18.63 -2.65
N VAL A 168 -4.31 17.86 -1.58
CA VAL A 168 -5.08 18.15 -0.37
C VAL A 168 -4.12 18.62 0.71
N SER A 169 -4.45 19.69 1.41
CA SER A 169 -3.67 20.19 2.55
C SER A 169 -3.99 19.41 3.83
N PRO A 170 -3.02 19.29 4.76
CA PRO A 170 -3.25 18.68 6.05
C PRO A 170 -4.16 19.55 6.95
N LYS A 171 -4.62 18.94 8.03
CA LYS A 171 -5.30 19.60 9.13
C LYS A 171 -4.38 19.78 10.34
N HIS A 172 -4.80 20.60 11.28
CA HIS A 172 -4.13 20.75 12.58
C HIS A 172 -4.87 19.91 13.63
N GLY A 173 -4.13 19.10 14.39
CA GLY A 173 -4.67 18.28 15.48
C GLY A 173 -4.12 18.69 16.83
N CYS A 174 -5.01 18.91 17.79
CA CYS A 174 -4.60 19.11 19.18
C CYS A 174 -4.55 17.76 19.91
N PRO A 175 -3.37 17.28 20.35
CA PRO A 175 -3.27 16.01 21.06
C PRO A 175 -3.92 16.03 22.45
N ALA A 176 -4.01 17.19 23.09
CA ALA A 176 -4.63 17.35 24.41
C ALA A 176 -6.16 17.40 24.32
N CYS A 177 -6.71 18.26 23.47
CA CYS A 177 -8.16 18.38 23.28
C CYS A 177 -8.76 17.25 22.43
N LYS A 178 -7.93 16.44 21.74
CA LYS A 178 -8.33 15.34 20.83
C LYS A 178 -9.25 15.79 19.68
N VAL A 179 -9.08 17.02 19.20
CA VAL A 179 -9.84 17.61 18.10
C VAL A 179 -8.94 17.90 16.90
N LYS A 180 -9.53 17.95 15.72
CA LYS A 180 -8.88 18.39 14.47
C LYS A 180 -9.51 19.69 14.02
N PHE A 181 -8.67 20.60 13.56
CA PHE A 181 -9.08 21.91 13.06
C PHE A 181 -8.61 22.11 11.63
N VAL A 182 -9.39 22.82 10.85
CA VAL A 182 -8.96 23.43 9.59
C VAL A 182 -8.61 24.87 9.94
N TYR A 183 -7.32 25.18 10.03
CA TYR A 183 -6.81 26.52 10.28
C TYR A 183 -5.91 26.98 9.15
N ASP A 184 -5.71 28.29 9.07
CA ASP A 184 -4.69 28.90 8.23
C ASP A 184 -3.29 28.47 8.71
N GLU A 185 -2.32 28.48 7.78
CA GLU A 185 -1.00 27.85 7.95
C GLU A 185 -0.16 28.40 9.11
N ASP A 186 -0.57 29.52 9.74
CA ASP A 186 0.21 30.26 10.75
C ASP A 186 -0.09 29.91 12.22
N GLU A 187 -1.11 29.09 12.51
CA GLU A 187 -1.44 28.75 13.90
C GLU A 187 -0.65 27.54 14.42
N SER A 188 0.30 27.79 15.32
CA SER A 188 1.14 26.76 15.93
C SER A 188 0.53 26.13 17.17
N ASP A 189 -0.40 26.81 17.85
CA ASP A 189 -0.93 26.43 19.15
C ASP A 189 -2.45 26.35 19.18
N CYS A 190 -2.97 25.44 20.00
CA CYS A 190 -4.41 25.21 20.11
C CYS A 190 -5.10 26.42 20.78
N PRO A 191 -6.10 27.03 20.15
CA PRO A 191 -6.80 28.18 20.71
C PRO A 191 -7.61 27.88 21.98
N VAL A 192 -7.85 26.59 22.27
CA VAL A 192 -8.62 26.14 23.44
C VAL A 192 -7.73 25.89 24.65
N CYS A 193 -6.53 25.30 24.48
CA CYS A 193 -5.70 24.86 25.59
C CYS A 193 -4.23 25.26 25.48
N GLY A 194 -3.80 25.99 24.47
CA GLY A 194 -2.43 26.43 24.26
C GLY A 194 -1.44 25.31 23.90
N THR A 195 -1.88 24.06 23.75
CA THR A 195 -0.99 22.96 23.37
C THR A 195 -0.57 23.08 21.91
N ARG A 196 0.72 22.88 21.62
CA ARG A 196 1.24 22.91 20.27
C ARG A 196 0.51 21.91 19.35
N LEU A 197 -0.01 22.42 18.24
CA LEU A 197 -0.72 21.64 17.26
C LEU A 197 0.23 20.72 16.48
N LYS A 198 -0.32 19.61 15.98
CA LYS A 198 0.37 18.69 15.07
C LYS A 198 -0.31 18.69 13.71
N THR A 199 0.48 18.64 12.67
CA THR A 199 -0.03 18.39 11.32
C THR A 199 -0.58 16.96 11.24
N VAL A 200 -1.87 16.83 10.91
CA VAL A 200 -2.58 15.54 10.82
C VAL A 200 -3.43 15.45 9.56
N TRP A 201 -3.74 14.23 9.16
CA TRP A 201 -4.55 13.92 7.99
C TRP A 201 -5.87 13.26 8.42
N GLY A 202 -6.83 13.16 7.48
CA GLY A 202 -8.12 12.54 7.72
C GLY A 202 -8.03 11.10 8.24
N ASN A 203 -7.05 10.34 7.75
CA ASN A 203 -6.78 8.97 8.20
C ASN A 203 -5.95 8.86 9.49
N GLN A 204 -5.71 9.96 10.18
CA GLN A 204 -4.94 10.00 11.44
C GLN A 204 -5.77 10.54 12.59
N THR A 205 -5.45 10.12 13.81
CA THR A 205 -5.94 10.73 15.05
C THR A 205 -5.29 12.11 15.26
N PRO A 206 -5.81 12.97 16.15
CA PRO A 206 -5.17 14.24 16.49
C PRO A 206 -3.72 14.12 17.01
N SER A 207 -3.33 12.93 17.50
CA SER A 207 -1.95 12.63 17.90
C SER A 207 -1.07 12.12 16.73
N GLY A 208 -1.63 11.95 15.53
CA GLY A 208 -0.92 11.52 14.31
C GLY A 208 -0.88 10.00 14.10
N GLN A 209 -1.57 9.22 14.93
CA GLN A 209 -1.69 7.76 14.74
C GLN A 209 -2.76 7.44 13.70
N ASN A 210 -2.69 6.25 13.09
CA ASN A 210 -3.76 5.78 12.21
C ASN A 210 -5.07 5.66 13.00
N ASN A 211 -6.17 6.22 12.47
CA ASN A 211 -7.47 6.28 13.14
C ASN A 211 -8.36 5.05 12.90
N LEU A 212 -7.92 4.07 12.09
CA LEU A 212 -8.65 2.81 11.94
C LEU A 212 -8.54 2.01 13.24
N GLY A 213 -9.66 1.87 13.94
CA GLY A 213 -9.80 1.02 15.12
C GLY A 213 -9.56 -0.47 14.80
N PRO A 214 -9.46 -1.32 15.83
CA PRO A 214 -9.51 -2.76 15.62
C PRO A 214 -10.86 -3.17 15.01
N SER A 215 -10.82 -3.88 13.88
CA SER A 215 -11.99 -4.50 13.24
C SER A 215 -11.53 -5.69 12.41
N GLU A 216 -12.41 -6.61 12.11
CA GLU A 216 -12.14 -7.76 11.24
C GLU A 216 -11.70 -7.31 9.85
N ASP A 217 -12.29 -6.23 9.32
CA ASP A 217 -12.00 -5.69 7.99
C ASP A 217 -10.82 -4.72 7.93
N ARG A 218 -10.18 -4.43 9.07
CA ARG A 218 -9.08 -3.45 9.13
C ARG A 218 -7.96 -3.73 8.15
N TRP A 219 -7.60 -4.99 7.95
CA TRP A 219 -6.56 -5.41 7.02
C TRP A 219 -6.94 -5.06 5.58
N ALA A 220 -8.20 -5.32 5.19
CA ALA A 220 -8.73 -5.04 3.86
C ALA A 220 -8.78 -3.52 3.57
N LEU A 221 -9.26 -2.72 4.54
CA LEU A 221 -9.29 -1.26 4.45
C LEU A 221 -7.89 -0.65 4.31
N ARG A 222 -6.88 -1.27 4.94
CA ARG A 222 -5.48 -0.82 4.82
C ARG A 222 -4.81 -1.28 3.53
N ALA A 223 -5.22 -2.41 2.96
CA ALA A 223 -4.68 -2.95 1.72
C ALA A 223 -5.18 -2.21 0.49
N ALA A 224 -6.39 -1.65 0.54
CA ALA A 224 -7.01 -0.99 -0.61
C ALA A 224 -6.15 0.18 -1.14
N THR A 225 -6.00 0.21 -2.47
CA THR A 225 -5.40 1.34 -3.18
C THR A 225 -6.37 2.51 -3.22
N TYR A 226 -5.87 3.71 -2.95
CA TYR A 226 -6.67 4.93 -3.03
C TYR A 226 -7.12 5.21 -4.46
N GLU A 227 -8.40 5.52 -4.66
CA GLU A 227 -9.02 5.74 -5.98
C GLU A 227 -8.27 6.76 -6.85
N GLY A 228 -7.79 7.85 -6.25
CA GLY A 228 -7.01 8.87 -6.99
C GLY A 228 -5.67 8.35 -7.50
N ILE A 229 -5.01 7.45 -6.76
CA ILE A 229 -3.78 6.78 -7.22
C ILE A 229 -4.11 5.79 -8.32
N ALA A 230 -5.18 4.99 -8.16
CA ALA A 230 -5.64 4.05 -9.18
C ALA A 230 -6.00 4.77 -10.50
N SER A 231 -6.69 5.92 -10.42
CA SER A 231 -6.99 6.77 -11.57
C SER A 231 -5.71 7.28 -12.24
N ALA A 232 -4.76 7.80 -11.45
CA ALA A 232 -3.48 8.29 -12.00
C ALA A 232 -2.68 7.18 -12.69
N MET A 233 -2.69 5.94 -12.17
CA MET A 233 -2.09 4.77 -12.83
C MET A 233 -2.74 4.51 -14.19
N ALA A 234 -4.08 4.46 -14.24
CA ALA A 234 -4.80 4.23 -15.48
C ALA A 234 -4.64 5.39 -16.48
N GLU A 235 -4.47 6.62 -16.02
CA GLU A 235 -4.23 7.78 -16.88
C GLU A 235 -2.83 7.85 -17.45
N THR A 236 -1.85 7.43 -16.66
CA THR A 236 -0.44 7.53 -17.06
C THR A 236 0.00 6.33 -17.90
N TRP A 237 -0.52 5.14 -17.61
CA TRP A 237 -0.04 3.88 -18.20
C TRP A 237 -1.06 3.17 -19.11
N GLY A 238 -2.31 3.67 -19.16
CA GLY A 238 -3.41 3.14 -19.94
C GLY A 238 -3.46 3.56 -21.42
#